data_9a8825af45450bdde3c32eec64e160e9
#
_entry.id   9a8825af45450bdde3c32eec64e160e9
#
_cell.length_a   1.000
_cell.length_b   1.000
_cell.length_c   1.000
_cell.angle_alpha   90.00
_cell.angle_beta   90.00
_cell.angle_gamma   90.00
#
_symmetry.space_group_name_H-M   'P 1'
#
loop_
_entity.id
_entity.type
_entity.pdbx_description
1 polymer ?
#
loop_
_entity_poly.entity_id
_entity_poly.type
_entity_poly.pdbx_seq_one_letter_code
_entity_poly.pdbx_strand_id
1 'polypeptide(L)'
;MSNDNLNNDDNFDQVESITRVTGMYKDWFLDYASYVILERAVPSVEDGFKPVQRRIMQSMKDLDDGRYNKVANIVGHTMQYHPHGDASIADAMVQIGQKDLLIDTQGNWGNTLTGDRAAASRYIEARLSTFAKDVVFNPKVTNLSLIHI
;
A
#
# COMPACT_ATOMS: atom_id res chain seq x y z
N MET A 1 24.22 -33.96 57.88
CA MET A 1 23.71 -32.58 57.94
C MET A 1 23.85 -31.98 56.60
N SER A 2 22.78 -31.95 55.98
CA SER A 2 22.45 -31.70 54.60
C SER A 2 22.46 -30.22 54.26
N ASN A 3 22.98 -29.92 53.10
CA ASN A 3 22.78 -28.66 52.43
C ASN A 3 21.95 -28.88 51.18
N ASP A 4 20.65 -28.73 51.34
CA ASP A 4 19.72 -28.59 50.23
C ASP A 4 19.05 -27.22 50.36
N ASN A 5 19.66 -26.21 49.77
CA ASN A 5 19.04 -24.91 49.53
C ASN A 5 19.89 -24.08 48.59
N LEU A 6 19.91 -24.45 47.31
CA LEU A 6 20.37 -23.63 46.23
C LEU A 6 19.77 -24.16 44.94
N ASN A 7 18.64 -23.66 44.51
CA ASN A 7 18.20 -23.78 43.12
C ASN A 7 16.78 -23.24 42.83
N ASN A 8 16.23 -22.36 43.70
CA ASN A 8 14.89 -21.82 43.45
C ASN A 8 14.92 -20.39 42.83
N ASP A 9 16.02 -19.64 42.97
CA ASP A 9 16.04 -18.26 42.51
C ASP A 9 16.34 -18.14 41.00
N ASP A 10 17.18 -19.02 40.45
CA ASP A 10 17.53 -19.01 39.03
C ASP A 10 16.34 -19.37 38.12
N ASN A 11 15.41 -20.18 38.63
CA ASN A 11 14.24 -20.60 37.86
C ASN A 11 13.15 -19.51 37.77
N PHE A 12 13.07 -18.65 38.79
CA PHE A 12 12.12 -17.55 38.85
C PHE A 12 12.52 -16.42 37.85
N ASP A 13 13.80 -16.09 37.84
CA ASP A 13 14.33 -15.08 36.89
C ASP A 13 14.23 -15.52 35.44
N GLN A 14 14.47 -16.79 35.14
CA GLN A 14 14.27 -17.35 33.81
C GLN A 14 12.80 -17.35 33.36
N VAL A 15 11.87 -17.68 34.22
CA VAL A 15 10.43 -17.66 33.92
C VAL A 15 9.96 -16.21 33.68
N GLU A 16 10.41 -15.27 34.50
CA GLU A 16 10.06 -13.87 34.35
C GLU A 16 10.64 -13.27 33.06
N SER A 17 11.86 -13.60 32.68
CA SER A 17 12.50 -13.16 31.44
C SER A 17 11.80 -13.75 30.22
N ILE A 18 11.41 -15.01 30.23
CA ILE A 18 10.66 -15.66 29.14
C ILE A 18 9.28 -15.00 28.99
N THR A 19 8.59 -14.71 30.08
CA THR A 19 7.29 -14.06 30.06
C THR A 19 7.39 -12.63 29.49
N ARG A 20 8.42 -11.88 29.84
CA ARG A 20 8.66 -10.53 29.29
C ARG A 20 8.93 -10.58 27.79
N VAL A 21 9.77 -11.49 27.32
CA VAL A 21 10.07 -11.67 25.90
C VAL A 21 8.82 -12.06 25.12
N THR A 22 8.02 -12.98 25.64
CA THR A 22 6.75 -13.39 25.01
C THR A 22 5.76 -12.24 24.92
N GLY A 23 5.64 -11.42 25.97
CA GLY A 23 4.81 -10.22 25.97
C GLY A 23 5.25 -9.22 24.90
N MET A 24 6.55 -8.94 24.85
CA MET A 24 7.14 -8.02 23.88
C MET A 24 6.94 -8.48 22.44
N TYR A 25 7.11 -9.78 22.14
CA TYR A 25 6.82 -10.34 20.83
C TYR A 25 5.34 -10.22 20.46
N LYS A 26 4.45 -10.45 21.40
CA LYS A 26 3.00 -10.32 21.20
C LYS A 26 2.62 -8.89 20.86
N ASP A 27 3.14 -7.92 21.59
CA ASP A 27 2.85 -6.50 21.38
C ASP A 27 3.42 -6.02 20.04
N TRP A 28 4.65 -6.35 19.71
CA TRP A 28 5.24 -6.04 18.40
C TRP A 28 4.50 -6.71 17.24
N PHE A 29 4.05 -7.94 17.42
CA PHE A 29 3.26 -8.63 16.41
C PHE A 29 1.91 -7.95 16.18
N LEU A 30 1.24 -7.55 17.27
CA LEU A 30 -0.03 -6.82 17.19
C LEU A 30 0.14 -5.45 16.54
N ASP A 31 1.18 -4.72 16.89
CA ASP A 31 1.49 -3.41 16.28
C ASP A 31 1.78 -3.56 14.79
N TYR A 32 2.61 -4.53 14.41
CA TYR A 32 2.89 -4.80 13.01
C TYR A 32 1.66 -5.27 12.24
N ALA A 33 0.86 -6.16 12.80
CA ALA A 33 -0.37 -6.62 12.20
C ALA A 33 -1.38 -5.48 12.02
N SER A 34 -1.53 -4.64 13.03
CA SER A 34 -2.37 -3.43 12.96
C SER A 34 -1.91 -2.48 11.87
N TYR A 35 -0.61 -2.21 11.79
CA TYR A 35 -0.04 -1.39 10.72
C TYR A 35 -0.34 -1.96 9.33
N VAL A 36 -0.10 -3.27 9.11
CA VAL A 36 -0.37 -3.90 7.81
C VAL A 36 -1.85 -3.85 7.45
N ILE A 37 -2.73 -4.03 8.42
CA ILE A 37 -4.17 -3.97 8.20
C ILE A 37 -4.60 -2.54 7.83
N LEU A 38 -4.25 -1.56 8.66
CA LEU A 38 -4.73 -0.18 8.53
C LEU A 38 -4.06 0.57 7.37
N GLU A 39 -2.75 0.39 7.21
CA GLU A 39 -1.94 1.18 6.27
C GLU A 39 -1.71 0.50 4.91
N ARG A 40 -2.16 -0.74 4.74
CA ARG A 40 -1.91 -1.48 3.50
C ARG A 40 -3.11 -2.25 2.96
N ALA A 41 -3.79 -3.01 3.81
CA ALA A 41 -4.75 -4.01 3.34
C ALA A 41 -6.18 -3.47 3.21
N VAL A 42 -6.62 -2.64 4.16
CA VAL A 42 -7.99 -2.15 4.25
C VAL A 42 -8.17 -0.85 3.46
N PRO A 43 -9.14 -0.81 2.53
CA PRO A 43 -9.51 0.45 1.88
C PRO A 43 -10.12 1.43 2.87
N SER A 44 -9.91 2.73 2.66
CA SER A 44 -10.58 3.77 3.43
C SER A 44 -12.09 3.75 3.19
N VAL A 45 -12.86 3.99 4.24
CA VAL A 45 -14.32 4.09 4.14
C VAL A 45 -14.78 5.33 3.37
N GLU A 46 -13.96 6.36 3.32
CA GLU A 46 -14.31 7.65 2.70
C GLU A 46 -14.25 7.60 1.16
N ASP A 47 -13.21 6.97 0.62
CA ASP A 47 -12.93 6.97 -0.83
C ASP A 47 -12.77 5.57 -1.44
N GLY A 48 -12.77 4.53 -0.62
CA GLY A 48 -12.59 3.16 -1.07
C GLY A 48 -11.19 2.82 -1.55
N PHE A 49 -10.20 3.72 -1.38
CA PHE A 49 -8.84 3.48 -1.81
C PHE A 49 -7.97 2.87 -0.70
N LYS A 50 -7.10 1.96 -1.11
CA LYS A 50 -5.94 1.60 -0.30
C LYS A 50 -4.89 2.72 -0.36
N PRO A 51 -4.04 2.88 0.65
CA PRO A 51 -3.02 3.94 0.66
C PRO A 51 -2.15 3.99 -0.61
N VAL A 52 -1.71 2.85 -1.12
CA VAL A 52 -0.93 2.82 -2.38
C VAL A 52 -1.72 3.32 -3.57
N GLN A 53 -3.01 2.99 -3.67
CA GLN A 53 -3.87 3.44 -4.77
C GLN A 53 -4.08 4.96 -4.74
N ARG A 54 -4.30 5.52 -3.53
CA ARG A 54 -4.42 6.97 -3.33
C ARG A 54 -3.15 7.71 -3.75
N ARG A 55 -1.98 7.19 -3.38
CA ARG A 55 -0.67 7.76 -3.75
C ARG A 55 -0.43 7.71 -5.25
N ILE A 56 -0.85 6.63 -5.92
CA ILE A 56 -0.81 6.53 -7.39
C ILE A 56 -1.71 7.59 -8.02
N MET A 57 -2.95 7.73 -7.56
CA MET A 57 -3.88 8.72 -8.10
C MET A 57 -3.37 10.15 -7.89
N GLN A 58 -2.79 10.47 -6.72
CA GLN A 58 -2.16 11.76 -6.48
C GLN A 58 -0.98 12.01 -7.42
N SER A 59 -0.10 11.03 -7.58
CA SER A 59 1.02 11.09 -8.51
C SER A 59 0.57 11.35 -9.95
N MET A 60 -0.49 10.67 -10.38
CA MET A 60 -1.07 10.88 -11.71
C MET A 60 -1.67 12.28 -11.88
N LYS A 61 -2.28 12.83 -10.82
CA LYS A 61 -2.79 14.21 -10.81
C LYS A 61 -1.66 15.22 -10.97
N ASP A 62 -0.56 15.03 -10.26
CA ASP A 62 0.59 15.94 -10.31
C ASP A 62 1.28 15.93 -11.69
N LEU A 63 1.24 14.79 -12.38
CA LEU A 63 1.78 14.59 -13.72
C LEU A 63 0.77 14.87 -14.85
N ASP A 64 -0.46 15.25 -14.52
CA ASP A 64 -1.53 15.36 -15.51
C ASP A 64 -1.37 16.58 -16.42
N ASP A 65 -0.91 16.30 -17.62
CA ASP A 65 -0.84 17.27 -18.73
C ASP A 65 -1.85 16.95 -19.85
N GLY A 66 -2.79 16.04 -19.59
CA GLY A 66 -3.80 15.55 -20.53
C GLY A 66 -3.29 14.47 -21.49
N ARG A 67 -1.99 14.18 -21.52
CA ARG A 67 -1.39 13.15 -22.37
C ARG A 67 -1.20 11.84 -21.62
N TYR A 68 -0.95 10.78 -22.38
CA TYR A 68 -0.56 9.49 -21.81
C TYR A 68 0.87 9.58 -21.28
N ASN A 69 1.05 9.12 -20.06
CA ASN A 69 2.35 8.99 -19.40
C ASN A 69 2.74 7.52 -19.29
N LYS A 70 4.01 7.21 -19.46
CA LYS A 70 4.50 5.85 -19.23
C LYS A 70 4.30 5.45 -17.78
N VAL A 71 3.78 4.24 -17.58
CA VAL A 71 3.56 3.69 -16.23
C VAL A 71 4.84 3.70 -15.41
N ALA A 72 5.99 3.45 -16.02
CA ALA A 72 7.29 3.53 -15.34
C ALA A 72 7.57 4.92 -14.74
N ASN A 73 7.18 6.00 -15.43
CA ASN A 73 7.34 7.38 -14.91
C ASN A 73 6.40 7.64 -13.74
N ILE A 74 5.15 7.19 -13.85
CA ILE A 74 4.15 7.34 -12.79
C ILE A 74 4.59 6.56 -11.54
N VAL A 75 5.07 5.33 -11.71
CA VAL A 75 5.61 4.51 -10.61
C VAL A 75 6.79 5.21 -9.95
N GLY A 76 7.75 5.72 -10.74
CA GLY A 76 8.90 6.46 -10.22
C GLY A 76 8.49 7.71 -9.44
N HIS A 77 7.51 8.47 -9.93
CA HIS A 77 6.97 9.64 -9.22
C HIS A 77 6.23 9.22 -7.93
N THR A 78 5.47 8.12 -7.96
CA THR A 78 4.75 7.62 -6.80
C THR A 78 5.68 7.19 -5.65
N MET A 79 6.90 6.76 -5.95
CA MET A 79 7.89 6.38 -4.93
C MET A 79 8.25 7.53 -3.99
N GLN A 80 8.01 8.79 -4.39
CA GLN A 80 8.18 9.95 -3.50
C GLN A 80 7.20 9.93 -2.33
N TYR A 81 6.01 9.37 -2.55
CA TYR A 81 4.93 9.27 -1.56
C TYR A 81 4.84 7.89 -0.90
N HIS A 82 5.40 6.86 -1.53
CA HIS A 82 5.26 5.48 -1.09
C HIS A 82 6.64 4.83 -0.90
N PRO A 83 7.11 4.67 0.36
CA PRO A 83 8.46 4.20 0.67
C PRO A 83 8.66 2.69 0.47
N HIS A 84 7.86 2.07 -0.38
CA HIS A 84 7.96 0.64 -0.72
C HIS A 84 8.43 0.47 -2.17
N GLY A 85 8.83 -0.75 -2.54
CA GLY A 85 9.43 -1.02 -3.85
C GLY A 85 8.49 -0.75 -5.04
N ASP A 86 9.08 -0.40 -6.18
CA ASP A 86 8.44 -0.09 -7.45
C ASP A 86 7.51 -1.20 -7.95
N ALA A 87 7.86 -2.46 -7.72
CA ALA A 87 7.05 -3.61 -8.13
C ALA A 87 5.64 -3.57 -7.52
N SER A 88 5.52 -3.26 -6.22
CA SER A 88 4.23 -3.19 -5.54
C SER A 88 3.35 -2.05 -6.07
N ILE A 89 3.96 -0.93 -6.44
CA ILE A 89 3.28 0.21 -7.05
C ILE A 89 2.80 -0.14 -8.47
N ALA A 90 3.66 -0.78 -9.26
CA ALA A 90 3.32 -1.21 -10.62
C ALA A 90 2.16 -2.21 -10.62
N ASP A 91 2.18 -3.20 -9.73
CA ASP A 91 1.08 -4.18 -9.59
C ASP A 91 -0.23 -3.51 -9.18
N ALA A 92 -0.19 -2.58 -8.22
CA ALA A 92 -1.37 -1.83 -7.81
C ALA A 92 -1.92 -0.96 -8.95
N MET A 93 -1.03 -0.35 -9.74
CA MET A 93 -1.42 0.45 -10.89
C MET A 93 -2.09 -0.38 -11.99
N VAL A 94 -1.55 -1.58 -12.27
CA VAL A 94 -2.18 -2.53 -13.21
C VAL A 94 -3.59 -2.90 -12.75
N GLN A 95 -3.77 -3.19 -11.46
CA GLN A 95 -5.09 -3.49 -10.90
C GLN A 95 -6.09 -2.33 -11.02
N ILE A 96 -5.64 -1.08 -10.87
CA ILE A 96 -6.49 0.09 -11.09
C ILE A 96 -6.85 0.22 -12.57
N GLY A 97 -5.87 0.08 -13.46
CA GLY A 97 -6.05 0.19 -14.91
C GLY A 97 -6.99 -0.85 -15.48
N GLN A 98 -6.92 -2.10 -15.00
CA GLN A 98 -7.80 -3.19 -15.46
C GLN A 98 -9.28 -3.00 -15.11
N LYS A 99 -9.63 -2.03 -14.27
CA LYS A 99 -11.02 -1.69 -13.94
C LYS A 99 -11.65 -0.71 -14.94
N ASP A 100 -10.87 -0.11 -15.83
CA ASP A 100 -11.30 0.85 -16.88
C ASP A 100 -12.21 1.97 -16.37
N LEU A 101 -12.01 2.45 -15.15
CA LEU A 101 -12.86 3.48 -14.55
C LEU A 101 -12.09 4.78 -14.26
N LEU A 102 -10.99 4.68 -13.53
CA LEU A 102 -10.24 5.83 -13.04
C LEU A 102 -9.13 6.26 -13.97
N ILE A 103 -8.67 5.35 -14.79
CA ILE A 103 -7.49 5.52 -15.64
C ILE A 103 -7.83 5.05 -17.05
N ASP A 104 -7.57 5.90 -18.04
CA ASP A 104 -7.52 5.49 -19.44
C ASP A 104 -6.19 4.78 -19.68
N THR A 105 -6.24 3.63 -20.28
CA THR A 105 -5.09 2.74 -20.47
C THR A 105 -4.70 2.62 -21.94
N GLN A 106 -3.40 2.53 -22.21
CA GLN A 106 -2.87 2.26 -23.55
C GLN A 106 -1.78 1.19 -23.47
N GLY A 107 -1.84 0.22 -24.40
CA GLY A 107 -0.94 -0.92 -24.43
C GLY A 107 -1.57 -2.18 -23.84
N ASN A 108 -0.75 -3.20 -23.57
CA ASN A 108 -1.22 -4.47 -23.01
C ASN A 108 -1.23 -4.43 -21.48
N TRP A 109 -2.40 -4.25 -20.90
CA TRP A 109 -2.62 -4.25 -19.44
C TRP A 109 -3.01 -5.62 -18.88
N GLY A 110 -2.88 -6.68 -19.68
CA GLY A 110 -3.31 -8.00 -19.31
C GLY A 110 -4.83 -8.19 -19.42
N ASN A 111 -5.28 -9.37 -19.07
CA ASN A 111 -6.70 -9.70 -19.10
C ASN A 111 -7.07 -10.53 -17.87
N THR A 112 -7.96 -10.00 -17.04
CA THR A 112 -8.41 -10.67 -15.81
C THR A 112 -9.22 -11.94 -16.07
N LEU A 113 -9.86 -12.06 -17.24
CA LEU A 113 -10.67 -13.22 -17.60
C LEU A 113 -9.81 -14.39 -18.09
N THR A 114 -8.76 -14.10 -18.85
CA THR A 114 -7.85 -15.14 -19.38
C THR A 114 -6.66 -15.40 -18.45
N GLY A 115 -6.41 -14.52 -17.48
CA GLY A 115 -5.25 -14.60 -16.60
C GLY A 115 -3.94 -14.10 -17.23
N ASP A 116 -4.03 -13.44 -18.39
CA ASP A 116 -2.85 -12.87 -19.05
C ASP A 116 -2.26 -11.74 -18.23
N ARG A 117 -0.93 -11.72 -18.15
CA ARG A 117 -0.21 -10.67 -17.42
C ARG A 117 -0.08 -9.40 -18.23
N ALA A 118 -0.06 -8.27 -17.54
CA ALA A 118 0.27 -6.98 -18.15
C ALA A 118 1.72 -6.97 -18.65
N ALA A 119 1.98 -6.18 -19.68
CA ALA A 119 3.32 -5.88 -20.14
C ALA A 119 4.10 -5.09 -19.08
N ALA A 120 5.42 -5.05 -19.18
CA ALA A 120 6.25 -4.28 -18.26
C ALA A 120 5.89 -2.79 -18.31
N SER A 121 6.02 -2.09 -17.16
CA SER A 121 5.63 -0.68 -16.96
C SER A 121 6.22 0.30 -17.98
N ARG A 122 7.34 -0.05 -18.62
CA ARG A 122 7.97 0.76 -19.67
C ARG A 122 7.25 0.72 -21.02
N TYR A 123 6.36 -0.25 -21.25
CA TYR A 123 5.65 -0.45 -22.51
C TYR A 123 4.19 -0.02 -22.48
N ILE A 124 3.63 0.15 -21.31
CA ILE A 124 2.24 0.55 -21.11
C ILE A 124 2.16 2.00 -20.66
N GLU A 125 1.06 2.64 -21.01
CA GLU A 125 0.84 4.07 -20.76
C GLU A 125 -0.52 4.27 -20.12
N ALA A 126 -0.65 5.33 -19.34
CA ALA A 126 -1.88 5.68 -18.64
C ALA A 126 -2.05 7.19 -18.53
N ARG A 127 -3.31 7.61 -18.42
CA ARG A 127 -3.69 8.97 -18.03
C ARG A 127 -4.93 8.93 -17.16
N LEU A 128 -5.22 10.02 -16.45
CA LEU A 128 -6.45 10.15 -15.69
C LEU A 128 -7.66 10.18 -16.64
N SER A 129 -8.67 9.38 -16.31
CA SER A 129 -9.95 9.45 -17.01
C SER A 129 -10.69 10.75 -16.69
N THR A 130 -11.63 11.14 -17.53
CA THR A 130 -12.52 12.29 -17.24
C THR A 130 -13.30 12.07 -15.96
N PHE A 131 -13.77 10.85 -15.73
CA PHE A 131 -14.46 10.49 -14.50
C PHE A 131 -13.59 10.72 -13.25
N ALA A 132 -12.34 10.30 -13.28
CA ALA A 132 -11.43 10.53 -12.15
C ALA A 132 -11.20 12.02 -11.87
N LYS A 133 -11.07 12.84 -12.92
CA LYS A 133 -10.88 14.29 -12.78
C LYS A 133 -12.11 14.98 -12.18
N ASP A 134 -13.30 14.58 -12.61
CA ASP A 134 -14.54 15.23 -12.21
C ASP A 134 -15.07 14.74 -10.85
N VAL A 135 -14.82 13.48 -10.49
CA VAL A 135 -15.37 12.86 -9.29
C VAL A 135 -14.32 12.75 -8.20
N VAL A 136 -13.18 12.08 -8.47
CA VAL A 136 -12.17 11.82 -7.45
C VAL A 136 -11.45 13.10 -7.03
N PHE A 137 -11.16 13.97 -7.98
CA PHE A 137 -10.44 15.24 -7.74
C PHE A 137 -11.35 16.46 -7.74
N ASN A 138 -12.64 16.27 -7.53
CA ASN A 138 -13.58 17.38 -7.45
C ASN A 138 -13.30 18.23 -6.19
N PRO A 139 -12.91 19.51 -6.34
CA PRO A 139 -12.53 20.36 -5.20
C PRO A 139 -13.67 20.60 -4.20
N LYS A 140 -14.92 20.34 -4.60
CA LYS A 140 -16.08 20.48 -3.71
C LYS A 140 -16.28 19.28 -2.78
N VAL A 141 -15.74 18.12 -3.15
CA VAL A 141 -15.90 16.85 -2.43
C VAL A 141 -14.56 16.37 -1.84
N THR A 142 -13.45 16.77 -2.44
CA THR A 142 -12.10 16.44 -1.96
C THR A 142 -11.77 17.27 -0.72
N ASN A 143 -12.42 16.94 0.38
CA ASN A 143 -12.09 17.53 1.64
C ASN A 143 -10.97 16.72 2.27
N LEU A 144 -9.73 17.21 2.19
CA LEU A 144 -8.60 16.87 3.07
C LEU A 144 -8.10 15.42 3.11
N SER A 145 -8.84 14.39 2.69
CA SER A 145 -8.38 13.00 2.82
C SER A 145 -7.24 12.64 1.87
N LEU A 146 -7.12 13.33 0.74
CA LEU A 146 -5.99 13.17 -0.18
C LEU A 146 -4.74 13.96 0.24
N ILE A 147 -4.87 14.87 1.21
CA ILE A 147 -3.76 15.72 1.68
C ILE A 147 -2.94 15.03 2.77
N HIS A 148 -3.47 14.02 3.41
CA HIS A 148 -2.75 13.20 4.40
C HIS A 148 -2.03 12.00 3.75
N ILE A 149 -1.18 12.31 2.78
CA ILE A 149 -0.29 11.32 2.17
C ILE A 149 1.03 11.30 2.93
#